data_662def44a2c6dfd1e08d7f64d3b9a4d6
#
_entry.id   662def44a2c6dfd1e08d7f64d3b9a4d6
#
_cell.length_a   1.000
_cell.length_b   1.000
_cell.length_c   1.000
_cell.angle_alpha   90.00
_cell.angle_beta   90.00
_cell.angle_gamma   90.00
#
_symmetry.space_group_name_H-M   'P 1'
#
loop_
_entity.id
_entity.type
_entity.pdbx_description
1 polymer ?
#
loop_
_entity_poly.entity_id
_entity_poly.type
_entity_poly.pdbx_seq_one_letter_code
_entity_poly.pdbx_strand_id
1 'polypeptide(L)'
;MDLFGNKIIDKKKLEDWYVVPPFSILNSTSSEWQHKKKKWMIKINDKAQVRKNTLRRCGQEGSKSWQFMAIKGDTTSILDPVMCEILLSWFTEDGFNTFDPFAGDAVFGFVSAYKNRPFTGIELRKEQVEFNQKLIDLHELNGKYICDTSENLDNYIEDNSQDFIFSCPPYADLEIYSDLENDLSNMPYDKFFEVIEKILVNSVNKLKENRFFCIVIGEVRHKNTGVYLGIVPKIITMLTNAGLNYYNEIILQTPIGNLHMRAGNYINVSRKIGKQHQNILVFYKGNPKNIKHNFKKLKDDSTDME
;
A
#
# COMPACT_ATOMS: atom_id res chain seq x y z
N MET A 1 9.24 -31.68 -27.40
CA MET A 1 10.60 -32.15 -27.59
C MET A 1 11.36 -31.02 -28.25
N ASP A 2 12.61 -30.78 -27.85
CA ASP A 2 13.47 -29.83 -28.53
C ASP A 2 13.94 -30.38 -29.90
N LEU A 3 14.69 -29.60 -30.66
CA LEU A 3 15.23 -30.01 -31.95
C LEU A 3 16.17 -31.23 -31.89
N PHE A 4 16.51 -31.68 -30.69
CA PHE A 4 17.39 -32.83 -30.44
C PHE A 4 16.64 -34.00 -29.81
N GLY A 5 15.29 -33.96 -29.73
CA GLY A 5 14.46 -35.05 -29.22
C GLY A 5 14.36 -35.11 -27.68
N ASN A 6 14.90 -34.12 -26.95
CA ASN A 6 14.79 -34.09 -25.52
C ASN A 6 13.41 -33.56 -25.09
N LYS A 7 12.88 -34.10 -24.00
CA LYS A 7 11.65 -33.57 -23.39
C LYS A 7 11.88 -32.11 -23.01
N ILE A 8 11.15 -31.17 -23.60
CA ILE A 8 11.15 -29.79 -23.15
C ILE A 8 10.53 -29.81 -21.75
N ILE A 9 11.36 -29.76 -20.73
CA ILE A 9 10.93 -29.49 -19.38
C ILE A 9 10.62 -27.99 -19.36
N ASP A 10 9.35 -27.64 -19.34
CA ASP A 10 8.90 -26.28 -19.17
C ASP A 10 9.31 -25.82 -17.77
N LYS A 11 10.50 -25.25 -17.66
CA LYS A 11 11.01 -24.72 -16.39
C LYS A 11 10.12 -23.56 -16.01
N LYS A 12 9.23 -23.76 -15.05
CA LYS A 12 8.45 -22.67 -14.47
C LYS A 12 9.37 -21.52 -14.09
N LYS A 13 9.02 -20.33 -14.52
CA LYS A 13 9.77 -19.11 -14.19
C LYS A 13 9.43 -18.69 -12.75
N LEU A 14 10.28 -17.84 -12.16
CA LEU A 14 10.02 -17.30 -10.81
C LEU A 14 8.66 -16.59 -10.72
N GLU A 15 8.23 -15.93 -11.82
CA GLU A 15 6.93 -15.27 -11.89
C GLU A 15 5.75 -16.24 -11.71
N ASP A 16 5.88 -17.48 -12.12
CA ASP A 16 4.82 -18.49 -11.99
C ASP A 16 4.59 -18.91 -10.54
N TRP A 17 5.61 -18.72 -9.68
CA TRP A 17 5.57 -19.07 -8.26
C TRP A 17 5.26 -17.88 -7.35
N TYR A 18 5.76 -16.68 -7.70
CA TYR A 18 5.81 -15.54 -6.79
C TYR A 18 5.09 -14.29 -7.29
N VAL A 19 4.24 -14.39 -8.33
CA VAL A 19 3.58 -13.26 -9.04
C VAL A 19 4.58 -12.44 -9.86
N VAL A 20 5.70 -12.08 -9.23
CA VAL A 20 6.92 -11.49 -9.83
C VAL A 20 8.13 -12.05 -9.09
N PRO A 21 9.34 -12.00 -9.66
CA PRO A 21 10.55 -12.38 -8.92
C PRO A 21 10.68 -11.62 -7.61
N PRO A 22 10.98 -12.31 -6.47
CA PRO A 22 11.01 -11.69 -5.13
C PRO A 22 12.29 -10.88 -4.92
N PHE A 23 12.42 -9.77 -5.64
CA PHE A 23 13.54 -8.84 -5.53
C PHE A 23 13.12 -7.57 -4.80
N SER A 24 14.10 -6.88 -4.21
CA SER A 24 13.87 -5.66 -3.43
C SER A 24 13.47 -4.44 -4.29
N ILE A 25 13.51 -4.54 -5.61
CA ILE A 25 13.04 -3.49 -6.53
C ILE A 25 11.90 -4.06 -7.38
N LEU A 26 10.72 -3.48 -7.24
CA LEU A 26 9.55 -3.79 -8.04
C LEU A 26 9.33 -2.68 -9.07
N ASN A 27 9.28 -3.06 -10.34
CA ASN A 27 9.09 -2.12 -11.45
C ASN A 27 7.62 -2.08 -11.89
N SER A 28 6.85 -1.12 -11.35
CA SER A 28 5.45 -0.96 -11.75
C SER A 28 5.26 -0.41 -13.18
N THR A 29 6.36 -0.09 -13.88
CA THR A 29 6.29 0.44 -15.26
C THR A 29 6.45 -0.65 -16.33
N SER A 30 6.80 -1.88 -15.95
CA SER A 30 6.96 -2.97 -16.88
C SER A 30 5.65 -3.33 -17.59
N SER A 31 5.74 -3.82 -18.82
CA SER A 31 4.57 -4.22 -19.62
C SER A 31 3.75 -5.32 -18.94
N GLU A 32 4.43 -6.26 -18.29
CA GLU A 32 3.81 -7.34 -17.56
C GLU A 32 3.00 -6.84 -16.35
N TRP A 33 3.59 -5.93 -15.55
CA TRP A 33 2.90 -5.28 -14.44
C TRP A 33 1.66 -4.54 -14.91
N GLN A 34 1.79 -3.73 -15.96
CA GLN A 34 0.68 -2.96 -16.51
C GLN A 34 -0.44 -3.87 -17.05
N HIS A 35 -0.09 -5.02 -17.63
CA HIS A 35 -1.08 -6.01 -18.07
C HIS A 35 -1.85 -6.61 -16.88
N LYS A 36 -1.15 -7.03 -15.80
CA LYS A 36 -1.78 -7.52 -14.56
C LYS A 36 -2.66 -6.43 -13.93
N LYS A 37 -2.15 -5.20 -13.84
CA LYS A 37 -2.91 -4.05 -13.32
C LYS A 37 -4.21 -3.82 -14.08
N LYS A 38 -4.17 -3.84 -15.41
CA LYS A 38 -5.38 -3.70 -16.25
C LYS A 38 -6.42 -4.78 -15.94
N LYS A 39 -6.00 -6.04 -15.76
CA LYS A 39 -6.91 -7.13 -15.40
C LYS A 39 -7.60 -6.90 -14.05
N TRP A 40 -6.84 -6.44 -13.04
CA TRP A 40 -7.41 -6.08 -11.74
C TRP A 40 -8.37 -4.92 -11.82
N MET A 41 -8.00 -3.84 -12.52
CA MET A 41 -8.85 -2.66 -12.64
C MET A 41 -10.19 -2.94 -13.35
N ILE A 42 -10.22 -3.89 -14.27
CA ILE A 42 -11.48 -4.36 -14.88
C ILE A 42 -12.38 -5.04 -13.83
N LYS A 43 -11.82 -5.85 -12.92
CA LYS A 43 -12.57 -6.53 -11.85
C LYS A 43 -13.07 -5.53 -10.80
N ILE A 44 -12.21 -4.62 -10.37
CA ILE A 44 -12.52 -3.61 -9.36
C ILE A 44 -13.52 -2.58 -9.90
N ASN A 45 -13.56 -2.37 -11.22
CA ASN A 45 -14.46 -1.42 -11.90
C ASN A 45 -14.47 -0.03 -11.25
N ASP A 46 -13.33 0.41 -10.71
CA ASP A 46 -13.19 1.71 -10.08
C ASP A 46 -13.17 2.81 -11.15
N LYS A 47 -14.30 3.49 -11.31
CA LYS A 47 -14.45 4.62 -12.24
C LYS A 47 -14.03 5.96 -11.66
N ALA A 48 -13.34 5.98 -10.52
CA ALA A 48 -12.94 7.21 -9.81
C ALA A 48 -14.12 8.14 -9.41
N GLN A 49 -15.34 7.64 -9.42
CA GLN A 49 -16.53 8.47 -9.19
C GLN A 49 -16.60 9.06 -7.76
N VAL A 50 -16.04 8.34 -6.78
CA VAL A 50 -16.05 8.74 -5.37
C VAL A 50 -14.94 9.73 -5.03
N ARG A 51 -14.00 9.96 -5.97
CA ARG A 51 -12.83 10.84 -5.77
C ARG A 51 -13.02 12.26 -6.28
N LYS A 52 -14.20 12.62 -6.77
CA LYS A 52 -14.45 13.95 -7.34
C LYS A 52 -14.18 15.11 -6.36
N ASN A 53 -14.23 14.84 -5.07
CA ASN A 53 -14.03 15.83 -4.02
C ASN A 53 -12.66 15.73 -3.34
N THR A 54 -11.77 14.85 -3.80
CA THR A 54 -10.42 14.72 -3.27
C THR A 54 -9.45 15.50 -4.15
N LEU A 55 -8.51 16.23 -3.54
CA LEU A 55 -7.56 17.07 -4.24
C LEU A 55 -6.14 16.61 -3.98
N ARG A 56 -5.37 16.44 -5.05
CA ARG A 56 -3.92 16.28 -4.94
C ARG A 56 -3.28 17.65 -4.87
N ARG A 57 -2.62 17.97 -3.78
CA ARG A 57 -1.84 19.20 -3.67
C ARG A 57 -0.57 19.11 -4.53
N CYS A 58 -0.59 19.73 -5.69
CA CYS A 58 0.57 19.89 -6.55
C CYS A 58 0.95 21.35 -6.65
N GLY A 59 2.03 21.73 -5.97
CA GLY A 59 2.56 23.09 -6.04
C GLY A 59 2.00 24.05 -4.99
N GLN A 60 2.48 25.28 -5.02
CA GLN A 60 2.00 26.37 -4.15
C GLN A 60 0.60 26.82 -4.60
N GLU A 61 -0.32 26.99 -3.66
CA GLU A 61 -1.66 27.51 -3.90
C GLU A 61 -1.56 28.84 -4.69
N GLY A 62 -2.38 28.96 -5.75
CA GLY A 62 -2.32 30.11 -6.67
C GLY A 62 -1.25 30.03 -7.77
N SER A 63 -0.38 29.02 -7.79
CA SER A 63 0.57 28.83 -8.89
C SER A 63 -0.12 28.35 -10.17
N LYS A 64 0.50 28.64 -11.35
CA LYS A 64 -0.02 28.14 -12.65
C LYS A 64 -0.16 26.62 -12.70
N SER A 65 0.72 25.87 -12.01
CA SER A 65 0.62 24.42 -11.91
C SER A 65 -0.57 23.97 -11.08
N TRP A 66 -0.89 24.67 -9.99
CA TRP A 66 -2.07 24.40 -9.17
C TRP A 66 -3.37 24.65 -9.96
N GLN A 67 -3.48 25.77 -10.64
CA GLN A 67 -4.63 26.11 -11.49
C GLN A 67 -4.82 25.08 -12.63
N PHE A 68 -3.75 24.63 -13.25
CA PHE A 68 -3.79 23.64 -14.33
C PHE A 68 -4.25 22.25 -13.82
N MET A 69 -3.84 21.85 -12.63
CA MET A 69 -4.23 20.58 -12.01
C MET A 69 -5.67 20.60 -11.50
N ALA A 70 -6.10 21.74 -10.90
CA ALA A 70 -7.49 21.94 -10.48
C ALA A 70 -8.49 21.89 -11.66
N ILE A 71 -8.09 22.39 -12.82
CA ILE A 71 -8.92 22.38 -14.05
C ILE A 71 -9.01 20.95 -14.63
N LYS A 72 -7.98 20.10 -14.48
CA LYS A 72 -7.97 18.73 -14.99
C LYS A 72 -8.70 17.73 -14.09
N GLY A 73 -9.12 18.10 -12.90
CA GLY A 73 -9.78 17.19 -11.97
C GLY A 73 -8.86 16.07 -11.49
N ASP A 74 -7.59 16.38 -11.22
CA ASP A 74 -6.65 15.42 -10.64
C ASP A 74 -7.16 14.98 -9.27
N THR A 75 -7.54 13.75 -9.20
CA THR A 75 -7.99 13.07 -7.99
C THR A 75 -6.80 12.47 -7.24
N THR A 76 -7.01 12.06 -5.98
CA THR A 76 -6.03 11.31 -5.20
C THR A 76 -5.55 10.04 -5.92
N SER A 77 -4.37 9.58 -5.57
CA SER A 77 -3.76 8.38 -6.17
C SER A 77 -4.59 7.13 -5.87
N ILE A 78 -4.61 6.20 -6.84
CA ILE A 78 -5.19 4.86 -6.66
C ILE A 78 -4.08 3.92 -6.21
N LEU A 79 -4.37 3.09 -5.20
CA LEU A 79 -3.47 2.02 -4.78
C LEU A 79 -3.22 1.04 -5.93
N ASP A 80 -2.02 0.46 -6.00
CA ASP A 80 -1.69 -0.47 -7.09
C ASP A 80 -2.12 -1.91 -6.75
N PRO A 81 -3.08 -2.50 -7.47
CA PRO A 81 -3.60 -3.83 -7.15
C PRO A 81 -2.58 -4.95 -7.36
N VAL A 82 -1.59 -4.76 -8.24
CA VAL A 82 -0.53 -5.77 -8.45
C VAL A 82 0.40 -5.81 -7.26
N MET A 83 0.73 -4.64 -6.70
CA MET A 83 1.49 -4.56 -5.46
C MET A 83 0.73 -5.25 -4.31
N CYS A 84 -0.58 -5.01 -4.18
CA CYS A 84 -1.39 -5.69 -3.17
C CYS A 84 -1.37 -7.21 -3.35
N GLU A 85 -1.52 -7.72 -4.58
CA GLU A 85 -1.43 -9.14 -4.90
C GLU A 85 -0.07 -9.72 -4.52
N ILE A 86 1.03 -9.04 -4.82
CA ILE A 86 2.38 -9.45 -4.48
C ILE A 86 2.55 -9.57 -2.96
N LEU A 87 2.19 -8.54 -2.21
CA LEU A 87 2.35 -8.53 -0.76
C LEU A 87 1.50 -9.62 -0.07
N LEU A 88 0.28 -9.81 -0.53
CA LEU A 88 -0.57 -10.90 -0.05
C LEU A 88 0.03 -12.28 -0.38
N SER A 89 0.55 -12.46 -1.60
CA SER A 89 1.17 -13.72 -2.01
C SER A 89 2.44 -14.04 -1.21
N TRP A 90 3.26 -13.04 -0.88
CA TRP A 90 4.53 -13.26 -0.21
C TRP A 90 4.43 -13.36 1.30
N PHE A 91 3.45 -12.68 1.92
CA PHE A 91 3.40 -12.51 3.37
C PHE A 91 2.13 -13.05 4.03
N THR A 92 1.25 -13.71 3.26
CA THR A 92 0.02 -14.30 3.81
C THR A 92 -0.26 -15.69 3.25
N GLU A 93 -1.15 -16.41 3.92
CA GLU A 93 -1.75 -17.66 3.42
C GLU A 93 -3.26 -17.49 3.23
N ASP A 94 -3.89 -18.42 2.52
CA ASP A 94 -5.33 -18.45 2.35
C ASP A 94 -6.05 -18.54 3.70
N GLY A 95 -7.11 -17.76 3.85
CA GLY A 95 -7.88 -17.68 5.08
C GLY A 95 -7.29 -16.74 6.14
N PHE A 96 -6.12 -16.12 5.92
CA PHE A 96 -5.57 -15.13 6.84
C PHE A 96 -6.43 -13.89 6.90
N ASN A 97 -6.78 -13.46 8.11
CA ASN A 97 -7.47 -12.19 8.35
C ASN A 97 -6.52 -11.02 8.07
N THR A 98 -6.97 -10.09 7.24
CA THR A 98 -6.20 -8.92 6.86
C THR A 98 -6.88 -7.64 7.34
N PHE A 99 -6.09 -6.67 7.75
CA PHE A 99 -6.55 -5.39 8.27
C PHE A 99 -5.82 -4.21 7.64
N ASP A 100 -6.56 -3.15 7.32
CA ASP A 100 -6.01 -1.85 6.93
C ASP A 100 -6.63 -0.74 7.76
N PRO A 101 -5.85 -0.08 8.64
CA PRO A 101 -6.34 1.05 9.44
C PRO A 101 -6.56 2.32 8.61
N PHE A 102 -6.08 2.40 7.37
CA PHE A 102 -6.26 3.54 6.47
C PHE A 102 -6.76 3.05 5.10
N ALA A 103 -7.90 2.35 5.11
CA ALA A 103 -8.35 1.54 3.99
C ALA A 103 -8.55 2.29 2.67
N GLY A 104 -8.85 3.59 2.73
CA GLY A 104 -8.91 4.46 1.56
C GLY A 104 -9.82 3.92 0.47
N ASP A 105 -9.25 3.67 -0.72
CA ASP A 105 -9.99 3.09 -1.83
C ASP A 105 -10.23 1.58 -1.67
N ALA A 106 -11.07 1.00 -2.55
CA ALA A 106 -11.45 -0.39 -2.47
C ALA A 106 -10.33 -1.39 -2.80
N VAL A 107 -9.17 -0.94 -3.30
CA VAL A 107 -8.22 -1.83 -3.99
C VAL A 107 -7.67 -2.91 -3.08
N PHE A 108 -7.10 -2.55 -1.92
CA PHE A 108 -6.48 -3.56 -1.06
C PHE A 108 -7.53 -4.54 -0.51
N GLY A 109 -8.65 -4.03 0.00
CA GLY A 109 -9.71 -4.88 0.54
C GLY A 109 -10.31 -5.81 -0.50
N PHE A 110 -10.54 -5.31 -1.71
CA PHE A 110 -11.04 -6.14 -2.82
C PHE A 110 -10.04 -7.23 -3.21
N VAL A 111 -8.76 -6.89 -3.43
CA VAL A 111 -7.73 -7.87 -3.80
C VAL A 111 -7.55 -8.91 -2.70
N SER A 112 -7.55 -8.48 -1.44
CA SER A 112 -7.45 -9.36 -0.28
C SER A 112 -8.58 -10.38 -0.22
N ALA A 113 -9.83 -9.91 -0.21
CA ALA A 113 -11.01 -10.75 -0.15
C ALA A 113 -11.14 -11.65 -1.40
N TYR A 114 -10.85 -11.12 -2.59
CA TYR A 114 -10.83 -11.90 -3.83
C TYR A 114 -9.79 -13.05 -3.83
N LYS A 115 -8.68 -12.84 -3.13
CA LYS A 115 -7.60 -13.86 -2.94
C LYS A 115 -7.85 -14.75 -1.72
N ASN A 116 -9.08 -14.84 -1.23
CA ASN A 116 -9.48 -15.65 -0.08
C ASN A 116 -8.78 -15.27 1.25
N ARG A 117 -8.60 -13.96 1.48
CA ARG A 117 -8.15 -13.38 2.75
C ARG A 117 -9.26 -12.48 3.26
N PRO A 118 -10.01 -12.89 4.31
CA PRO A 118 -11.00 -12.02 4.94
C PRO A 118 -10.41 -10.66 5.26
N PHE A 119 -11.14 -9.60 4.94
CA PHE A 119 -10.64 -8.23 5.05
C PHE A 119 -11.49 -7.39 6.00
N THR A 120 -10.82 -6.60 6.83
CA THR A 120 -11.44 -5.50 7.57
C THR A 120 -10.66 -4.22 7.32
N GLY A 121 -11.36 -3.12 7.04
CA GLY A 121 -10.72 -1.82 6.84
C GLY A 121 -11.47 -0.71 7.54
N ILE A 122 -10.74 0.30 8.03
CA ILE A 122 -11.32 1.53 8.57
C ILE A 122 -11.06 2.66 7.59
N GLU A 123 -12.09 3.39 7.25
CA GLU A 123 -12.05 4.55 6.36
C GLU A 123 -12.92 5.67 6.96
N LEU A 124 -12.38 6.88 6.97
CA LEU A 124 -13.01 8.03 7.59
C LEU A 124 -14.23 8.55 6.80
N ARG A 125 -14.17 8.48 5.47
CA ARG A 125 -15.17 9.06 4.58
C ARG A 125 -16.31 8.08 4.31
N LYS A 126 -17.50 8.45 4.74
CA LYS A 126 -18.70 7.61 4.62
C LYS A 126 -19.00 7.18 3.18
N GLU A 127 -18.93 8.10 2.23
CA GLU A 127 -19.20 7.82 0.82
C GLU A 127 -18.20 6.81 0.22
N GLN A 128 -16.96 6.82 0.73
CA GLN A 128 -15.94 5.86 0.31
C GLN A 128 -16.23 4.47 0.91
N VAL A 129 -16.60 4.40 2.18
CA VAL A 129 -17.02 3.16 2.85
C VAL A 129 -18.20 2.53 2.12
N GLU A 130 -19.25 3.30 1.83
CA GLU A 130 -20.44 2.80 1.12
C GLU A 130 -20.10 2.25 -0.27
N PHE A 131 -19.22 2.93 -1.01
CA PHE A 131 -18.75 2.47 -2.31
C PHE A 131 -17.94 1.17 -2.19
N ASN A 132 -16.99 1.13 -1.27
CA ASN A 132 -16.12 -0.02 -1.05
C ASN A 132 -16.93 -1.25 -0.63
N GLN A 133 -17.86 -1.08 0.33
CA GLN A 133 -18.70 -2.17 0.81
C GLN A 133 -19.62 -2.70 -0.29
N LYS A 134 -20.24 -1.80 -1.07
CA LYS A 134 -21.07 -2.20 -2.21
C LYS A 134 -20.29 -3.05 -3.23
N LEU A 135 -19.01 -2.76 -3.44
CA LEU A 135 -18.18 -3.54 -4.35
C LEU A 135 -17.89 -4.94 -3.78
N ILE A 136 -17.60 -5.03 -2.49
CA ILE A 136 -17.42 -6.31 -1.77
C ILE A 136 -18.70 -7.16 -1.87
N ASP A 137 -19.84 -6.57 -1.57
CA ASP A 137 -21.14 -7.25 -1.59
C ASP A 137 -21.53 -7.72 -3.00
N LEU A 138 -21.29 -6.89 -4.03
CA LEU A 138 -21.56 -7.22 -5.43
C LEU A 138 -20.80 -8.47 -5.90
N HIS A 139 -19.63 -8.70 -5.36
CA HIS A 139 -18.78 -9.84 -5.69
C HIS A 139 -18.86 -10.99 -4.67
N GLU A 140 -19.78 -10.89 -3.70
CA GLU A 140 -19.97 -11.89 -2.62
C GLU A 140 -18.67 -12.22 -1.89
N LEU A 141 -17.83 -11.21 -1.66
CA LEU A 141 -16.52 -11.36 -1.04
C LEU A 141 -16.59 -11.21 0.49
N ASN A 142 -15.67 -11.84 1.20
CA ASN A 142 -15.54 -11.72 2.65
C ASN A 142 -14.71 -10.49 3.03
N GLY A 143 -15.37 -9.34 3.08
CA GLY A 143 -14.74 -8.06 3.43
C GLY A 143 -15.70 -7.11 4.15
N LYS A 144 -15.17 -6.32 5.07
CA LYS A 144 -15.94 -5.33 5.84
C LYS A 144 -15.20 -4.00 5.88
N TYR A 145 -15.91 -2.92 5.58
CA TYR A 145 -15.45 -1.56 5.79
C TYR A 145 -16.20 -0.89 6.93
N ILE A 146 -15.47 -0.20 7.81
CA ILE A 146 -15.96 0.50 8.98
C ILE A 146 -15.77 2.00 8.74
N CYS A 147 -16.85 2.78 8.93
CA CYS A 147 -16.81 4.24 8.81
C CYS A 147 -16.50 4.86 10.17
N ASP A 148 -15.24 5.12 10.45
CA ASP A 148 -14.79 5.80 11.66
C ASP A 148 -13.36 6.33 11.48
N THR A 149 -12.89 7.10 12.46
CA THR A 149 -11.46 7.39 12.59
C THR A 149 -10.70 6.16 13.09
N SER A 150 -9.52 5.91 12.55
CA SER A 150 -8.67 4.79 12.98
C SER A 150 -8.11 4.96 14.40
N GLU A 151 -8.28 6.13 15.02
CA GLU A 151 -8.00 6.30 16.44
C GLU A 151 -8.90 5.45 17.34
N ASN A 152 -10.06 5.02 16.81
CA ASN A 152 -11.07 4.20 17.50
C ASN A 152 -10.96 2.71 17.15
N LEU A 153 -9.88 2.25 16.53
CA LEU A 153 -9.72 0.86 16.04
C LEU A 153 -9.94 -0.21 17.11
N ASP A 154 -9.68 0.13 18.38
CA ASP A 154 -9.90 -0.76 19.54
C ASP A 154 -11.36 -1.16 19.73
N ASN A 155 -12.31 -0.34 19.25
CA ASN A 155 -13.74 -0.63 19.32
C ASN A 155 -14.18 -1.73 18.34
N TYR A 156 -13.34 -2.05 17.36
CA TYR A 156 -13.72 -2.88 16.21
C TYR A 156 -12.84 -4.09 16.00
N ILE A 157 -11.59 -4.02 16.42
CA ILE A 157 -10.58 -5.04 16.16
C ILE A 157 -10.00 -5.53 17.47
N GLU A 158 -10.15 -6.83 17.74
CA GLU A 158 -9.59 -7.47 18.92
C GLU A 158 -8.07 -7.60 18.83
N ASP A 159 -7.39 -7.59 19.98
CA ASP A 159 -5.95 -7.81 20.03
C ASP A 159 -5.60 -9.22 19.55
N ASN A 160 -4.45 -9.33 18.85
CA ASN A 160 -3.95 -10.59 18.30
C ASN A 160 -4.98 -11.34 17.43
N SER A 161 -5.82 -10.62 16.67
CA SER A 161 -6.86 -11.18 15.81
C SER A 161 -6.50 -11.19 14.32
N GLN A 162 -5.55 -10.34 13.91
CA GLN A 162 -5.19 -10.13 12.51
C GLN A 162 -3.93 -10.91 12.13
N ASP A 163 -3.97 -11.57 10.97
CA ASP A 163 -2.85 -12.35 10.45
C ASP A 163 -1.92 -11.52 9.55
N PHE A 164 -2.43 -10.40 9.02
CA PHE A 164 -1.65 -9.48 8.22
C PHE A 164 -2.21 -8.08 8.33
N ILE A 165 -1.34 -7.12 8.53
CA ILE A 165 -1.70 -5.70 8.46
C ILE A 165 -0.97 -5.07 7.28
N PHE A 166 -1.72 -4.39 6.44
CA PHE A 166 -1.21 -3.59 5.35
C PHE A 166 -1.76 -2.18 5.48
N SER A 167 -0.95 -1.18 5.15
CA SER A 167 -1.48 0.16 5.00
C SER A 167 -0.68 1.02 4.04
N CYS A 168 -1.39 1.97 3.42
CA CYS A 168 -0.82 3.09 2.70
C CYS A 168 -1.40 4.38 3.31
N PRO A 169 -0.90 4.82 4.48
CA PRO A 169 -1.45 5.95 5.19
C PRO A 169 -1.29 7.26 4.41
N PRO A 170 -2.01 8.32 4.77
CA PRO A 170 -1.78 9.66 4.23
C PRO A 170 -0.31 10.10 4.36
N TYR A 171 0.22 10.78 3.33
CA TYR A 171 1.59 11.29 3.32
C TYR A 171 1.61 12.75 3.80
N ALA A 172 1.21 12.96 5.05
CA ALA A 172 0.96 14.29 5.59
C ALA A 172 0.03 15.10 4.68
N ASP A 173 0.43 16.27 4.27
CA ASP A 173 -0.38 17.19 3.45
C ASP A 173 -0.13 17.07 1.93
N LEU A 174 0.38 15.93 1.45
CA LEU A 174 0.61 15.70 0.02
C LEU A 174 -0.70 15.64 -0.78
N GLU A 175 -1.71 15.01 -0.21
CA GLU A 175 -3.06 14.91 -0.75
C GLU A 175 -4.07 15.33 0.32
N ILE A 176 -5.19 15.93 -0.06
CA ILE A 176 -6.31 16.22 0.83
C ILE A 176 -7.44 15.26 0.48
N TYR A 177 -7.93 14.55 1.48
CA TYR A 177 -8.94 13.52 1.28
C TYR A 177 -10.35 13.99 1.64
N SER A 178 -10.47 14.86 2.64
CA SER A 178 -11.76 15.42 3.08
C SER A 178 -11.58 16.75 3.85
N ASP A 179 -12.70 17.39 4.21
CA ASP A 179 -12.73 18.55 5.10
C ASP A 179 -12.99 18.16 6.56
N LEU A 180 -12.94 16.87 6.89
CA LEU A 180 -13.20 16.38 8.25
C LEU A 180 -12.04 16.75 9.18
N GLU A 181 -12.37 17.12 10.41
CA GLU A 181 -11.39 17.52 11.42
C GLU A 181 -10.38 16.41 11.75
N ASN A 182 -10.83 15.15 11.71
CA ASN A 182 -10.01 13.97 11.98
C ASN A 182 -9.22 13.48 10.75
N ASP A 183 -9.27 14.18 9.62
CA ASP A 183 -8.47 13.82 8.47
C ASP A 183 -7.01 14.23 8.70
N LEU A 184 -6.12 13.24 8.74
CA LEU A 184 -4.69 13.45 8.98
C LEU A 184 -4.05 14.40 7.96
N SER A 185 -4.59 14.46 6.74
CA SER A 185 -4.07 15.33 5.66
C SER A 185 -4.25 16.83 5.94
N ASN A 186 -5.14 17.18 6.86
CA ASN A 186 -5.41 18.57 7.27
C ASN A 186 -4.63 18.99 8.53
N MET A 187 -3.98 18.04 9.20
CA MET A 187 -3.31 18.31 10.47
C MET A 187 -1.95 19.01 10.29
N PRO A 188 -1.54 19.85 11.24
CA PRO A 188 -0.14 20.29 11.36
C PRO A 188 0.79 19.09 11.50
N TYR A 189 2.04 19.18 11.00
CA TYR A 189 2.95 18.03 10.95
C TYR A 189 3.19 17.35 12.29
N ASP A 190 3.32 18.12 13.38
CA ASP A 190 3.54 17.54 14.72
C ASP A 190 2.32 16.71 15.14
N LYS A 191 1.11 17.24 14.95
CA LYS A 191 -0.13 16.51 15.24
C LYS A 191 -0.32 15.30 14.35
N PHE A 192 0.01 15.42 13.06
CA PHE A 192 0.01 14.30 12.14
C PHE A 192 0.88 13.14 12.65
N PHE A 193 2.12 13.43 13.10
CA PHE A 193 3.02 12.39 13.61
C PHE A 193 2.52 11.78 14.93
N GLU A 194 1.93 12.56 15.81
CA GLU A 194 1.34 12.06 17.05
C GLU A 194 0.19 11.07 16.77
N VAL A 195 -0.73 11.45 15.89
CA VAL A 195 -1.92 10.64 15.60
C VAL A 195 -1.56 9.39 14.79
N ILE A 196 -0.69 9.50 13.79
CA ILE A 196 -0.28 8.33 13.00
C ILE A 196 0.48 7.33 13.86
N GLU A 197 1.35 7.79 14.80
CA GLU A 197 2.04 6.92 15.74
C GLU A 197 1.04 6.15 16.62
N LYS A 198 0.07 6.84 17.21
CA LYS A 198 -0.98 6.22 18.02
C LYS A 198 -1.71 5.12 17.26
N ILE A 199 -2.13 5.40 16.02
CA ILE A 199 -2.87 4.43 15.19
C ILE A 199 -1.99 3.23 14.83
N LEU A 200 -0.75 3.47 14.38
CA LEU A 200 0.15 2.41 13.96
C LEU A 200 0.57 1.52 15.14
N VAL A 201 0.91 2.10 16.27
CA VAL A 201 1.25 1.36 17.51
C VAL A 201 0.06 0.51 17.97
N ASN A 202 -1.14 1.08 17.98
CA ASN A 202 -2.35 0.33 18.30
C ASN A 202 -2.61 -0.82 17.30
N SER A 203 -2.33 -0.59 16.02
CA SER A 203 -2.45 -1.65 15.01
C SER A 203 -1.50 -2.82 15.26
N VAL A 204 -0.31 -2.58 15.85
CA VAL A 204 0.62 -3.66 16.24
C VAL A 204 0.00 -4.60 17.27
N ASN A 205 -0.84 -4.09 18.19
CA ASN A 205 -1.53 -4.92 19.18
C ASN A 205 -2.54 -5.87 18.50
N LYS A 206 -3.12 -5.46 17.37
CA LYS A 206 -4.08 -6.27 16.60
C LYS A 206 -3.43 -7.41 15.82
N LEU A 207 -2.14 -7.26 15.48
CA LEU A 207 -1.39 -8.27 14.76
C LEU A 207 -1.05 -9.46 15.67
N LYS A 208 -1.30 -10.68 15.20
CA LYS A 208 -0.88 -11.92 15.87
C LYS A 208 0.65 -12.05 15.88
N GLU A 209 1.16 -12.83 16.83
CA GLU A 209 2.56 -13.26 16.81
C GLU A 209 2.90 -14.05 15.56
N ASN A 210 4.15 -13.91 15.10
CA ASN A 210 4.68 -14.57 13.91
C ASN A 210 3.94 -14.18 12.61
N ARG A 211 3.62 -12.87 12.48
CA ARG A 211 2.90 -12.31 11.33
C ARG A 211 3.58 -11.04 10.83
N PHE A 212 3.22 -10.67 9.60
CA PHE A 212 3.81 -9.52 8.91
C PHE A 212 2.92 -8.28 8.97
N PHE A 213 3.57 -7.12 9.01
CA PHE A 213 2.97 -5.80 8.86
C PHE A 213 3.71 -5.06 7.73
N CYS A 214 3.00 -4.63 6.70
CA CYS A 214 3.56 -3.91 5.56
C CYS A 214 3.00 -2.48 5.48
N ILE A 215 3.89 -1.51 5.25
CA ILE A 215 3.49 -0.11 5.01
C ILE A 215 4.08 0.38 3.70
N VAL A 216 3.23 0.94 2.85
CA VAL A 216 3.65 1.68 1.66
C VAL A 216 3.70 3.15 2.00
N ILE A 217 4.87 3.76 1.86
CA ILE A 217 5.06 5.16 2.24
C ILE A 217 6.12 5.83 1.37
N GLY A 218 6.06 7.13 1.26
CA GLY A 218 7.05 7.92 0.57
C GLY A 218 7.49 9.13 1.39
N GLU A 219 8.71 9.60 1.14
CA GLU A 219 9.17 10.87 1.71
C GLU A 219 8.47 12.05 1.05
N VAL A 220 8.06 12.99 1.88
CA VAL A 220 7.48 14.27 1.50
C VAL A 220 8.37 15.40 2.00
N ARG A 221 8.39 16.51 1.27
CA ARG A 221 9.15 17.70 1.68
C ARG A 221 8.24 18.71 2.38
N HIS A 222 8.73 19.21 3.49
CA HIS A 222 8.11 20.32 4.20
C HIS A 222 7.94 21.52 3.27
N LYS A 223 6.75 22.10 3.19
CA LYS A 223 6.37 23.16 2.22
C LYS A 223 7.29 24.37 2.29
N ASN A 224 7.56 24.86 3.51
CA ASN A 224 8.28 26.12 3.71
C ASN A 224 9.80 25.94 3.60
N THR A 225 10.35 24.82 4.06
CA THR A 225 11.81 24.60 4.12
C THR A 225 12.34 23.79 2.94
N GLY A 226 11.51 23.00 2.30
CA GLY A 226 11.91 22.08 1.24
C GLY A 226 12.75 20.87 1.69
N VAL A 227 12.94 20.71 3.00
CA VAL A 227 13.63 19.56 3.62
C VAL A 227 12.66 18.38 3.72
N TYR A 228 13.13 17.15 3.68
CA TYR A 228 12.27 15.99 3.93
C TYR A 228 11.71 16.01 5.36
N LEU A 229 10.45 15.59 5.51
CA LEU A 229 9.79 15.45 6.82
C LEU A 229 10.35 14.28 7.63
N GLY A 230 11.04 13.34 6.97
CA GLY A 230 11.56 12.13 7.60
C GLY A 230 10.47 11.12 7.93
N ILE A 231 9.43 11.02 7.11
CA ILE A 231 8.29 10.11 7.36
C ILE A 231 8.77 8.66 7.41
N VAL A 232 9.57 8.23 6.42
CA VAL A 232 10.06 6.84 6.34
C VAL A 232 10.84 6.44 7.60
N PRO A 233 11.93 7.14 8.02
CA PRO A 233 12.66 6.77 9.22
C PRO A 233 11.81 6.88 10.50
N LYS A 234 10.88 7.82 10.59
CA LYS A 234 9.98 7.93 11.75
C LYS A 234 9.07 6.71 11.88
N ILE A 235 8.45 6.26 10.79
CA ILE A 235 7.60 5.06 10.79
C ILE A 235 8.41 3.81 11.17
N ILE A 236 9.64 3.67 10.65
CA ILE A 236 10.53 2.57 11.06
C ILE A 236 10.77 2.61 12.57
N THR A 237 11.08 3.78 13.12
CA THR A 237 11.30 3.96 14.55
C THR A 237 10.04 3.66 15.36
N MET A 238 8.88 4.19 14.99
CA MET A 238 7.60 3.97 15.68
C MET A 238 7.29 2.47 15.80
N LEU A 239 7.35 1.75 14.68
CA LEU A 239 6.98 0.34 14.65
C LEU A 239 8.04 -0.57 15.30
N THR A 240 9.32 -0.24 15.22
CA THR A 240 10.35 -0.99 15.95
C THR A 240 10.27 -0.76 17.46
N ASN A 241 9.98 0.45 17.90
CA ASN A 241 9.71 0.75 19.32
C ASN A 241 8.44 0.03 19.83
N ALA A 242 7.45 -0.19 18.95
CA ALA A 242 6.26 -0.98 19.26
C ALA A 242 6.50 -2.50 19.26
N GLY A 243 7.73 -2.96 19.08
CA GLY A 243 8.13 -4.37 19.19
C GLY A 243 8.16 -5.17 17.89
N LEU A 244 8.02 -4.51 16.73
CA LEU A 244 8.20 -5.17 15.44
C LEU A 244 9.67 -5.20 15.00
N ASN A 245 10.07 -6.26 14.31
CA ASN A 245 11.35 -6.31 13.63
C ASN A 245 11.22 -5.70 12.24
N TYR A 246 12.02 -4.67 11.91
CA TYR A 246 12.15 -4.20 10.53
C TYR A 246 12.86 -5.28 9.72
N TYR A 247 12.16 -5.93 8.81
CA TYR A 247 12.60 -7.20 8.24
C TYR A 247 13.03 -7.11 6.79
N ASN A 248 12.26 -6.42 5.95
CA ASN A 248 12.60 -6.15 4.54
C ASN A 248 12.25 -4.73 4.16
N GLU A 249 12.93 -4.23 3.14
CA GLU A 249 12.56 -3.03 2.40
C GLU A 249 12.43 -3.35 0.91
N ILE A 250 11.35 -2.87 0.31
CA ILE A 250 11.11 -3.00 -1.12
C ILE A 250 10.91 -1.60 -1.70
N ILE A 251 11.60 -1.34 -2.81
CA ILE A 251 11.46 -0.10 -3.57
C ILE A 251 10.45 -0.32 -4.69
N LEU A 252 9.30 0.32 -4.60
CA LEU A 252 8.32 0.34 -5.69
C LEU A 252 8.64 1.47 -6.64
N GLN A 253 9.24 1.16 -7.76
CA GLN A 253 9.49 2.12 -8.84
C GLN A 253 8.16 2.50 -9.49
N THR A 254 7.86 3.80 -9.52
CA THR A 254 6.63 4.35 -10.09
C THR A 254 6.87 4.98 -11.46
N PRO A 255 5.83 5.14 -12.30
CA PRO A 255 5.96 5.82 -13.58
C PRO A 255 6.52 7.24 -13.42
N ILE A 256 7.38 7.65 -14.34
CA ILE A 256 8.00 8.98 -14.35
C ILE A 256 6.94 10.10 -14.47
N GLY A 257 5.87 9.83 -15.21
CA GLY A 257 4.82 10.83 -15.46
C GLY A 257 5.40 12.11 -16.07
N ASN A 258 5.07 13.26 -15.49
CA ASN A 258 5.58 14.56 -15.92
C ASN A 258 6.88 15.00 -15.20
N LEU A 259 7.51 14.11 -14.43
CA LEU A 259 8.71 14.43 -13.66
C LEU A 259 9.88 14.88 -14.57
N HIS A 260 10.04 14.25 -15.74
CA HIS A 260 11.08 14.62 -16.71
C HIS A 260 11.02 16.09 -17.14
N MET A 261 9.82 16.69 -17.19
CA MET A 261 9.64 18.12 -17.54
C MET A 261 10.08 19.05 -16.42
N ARG A 262 10.13 18.59 -15.18
CA ARG A 262 10.41 19.38 -13.97
C ARG A 262 11.79 19.14 -13.38
N ALA A 263 12.37 17.95 -13.63
CA ALA A 263 13.61 17.52 -13.00
C ALA A 263 14.78 18.47 -13.30
N GLY A 264 14.89 18.98 -14.54
CA GLY A 264 15.90 19.96 -14.92
C GLY A 264 15.81 21.27 -14.13
N ASN A 265 14.59 21.76 -13.89
CA ASN A 265 14.39 22.95 -13.06
C ASN A 265 14.71 22.67 -11.58
N TYR A 266 14.28 21.50 -11.06
CA TYR A 266 14.56 21.12 -9.67
C TYR A 266 16.06 21.06 -9.38
N ILE A 267 16.84 20.43 -10.24
CA ILE A 267 18.29 20.32 -10.04
C ILE A 267 19.00 21.65 -10.19
N ASN A 268 18.60 22.49 -11.15
CA ASN A 268 19.23 23.78 -11.41
C ASN A 268 18.95 24.80 -10.29
N VAL A 269 17.70 24.88 -9.82
CA VAL A 269 17.29 25.90 -8.84
C VAL A 269 17.67 25.53 -7.41
N SER A 270 17.53 24.25 -7.03
CA SER A 270 17.62 23.86 -5.62
C SER A 270 18.36 22.57 -5.34
N ARG A 271 18.98 21.99 -6.36
CA ARG A 271 19.65 20.66 -6.29
C ARG A 271 18.71 19.55 -5.79
N LYS A 272 17.41 19.71 -5.96
CA LYS A 272 16.43 18.67 -5.62
C LYS A 272 16.40 17.61 -6.71
N ILE A 273 16.39 16.35 -6.28
CA ILE A 273 16.25 15.19 -7.15
C ILE A 273 14.77 14.81 -7.19
N GLY A 274 14.25 14.52 -8.39
CA GLY A 274 12.90 14.01 -8.56
C GLY A 274 12.75 12.60 -8.01
N LYS A 275 11.79 12.37 -7.12
CA LYS A 275 11.54 11.05 -6.54
C LYS A 275 10.66 10.21 -7.48
N GLN A 276 11.10 8.98 -7.78
CA GLN A 276 10.44 8.05 -8.71
C GLN A 276 10.15 6.70 -8.02
N HIS A 277 9.97 6.71 -6.72
CA HIS A 277 9.69 5.48 -5.98
C HIS A 277 8.91 5.76 -4.70
N GLN A 278 8.28 4.70 -4.22
CA GLN A 278 7.77 4.58 -2.85
C GLN A 278 8.54 3.47 -2.15
N ASN A 279 8.56 3.50 -0.82
CA ASN A 279 9.12 2.45 0.01
C ASN A 279 7.99 1.55 0.49
N ILE A 280 8.18 0.25 0.41
CA ILE A 280 7.34 -0.74 1.08
C ILE A 280 8.17 -1.27 2.24
N LEU A 281 7.80 -0.89 3.45
CA LEU A 281 8.45 -1.29 4.68
C LEU A 281 7.78 -2.54 5.19
N VAL A 282 8.54 -3.61 5.38
CA VAL A 282 8.03 -4.91 5.82
C VAL A 282 8.55 -5.19 7.21
N PHE A 283 7.63 -5.36 8.15
CA PHE A 283 7.92 -5.68 9.53
C PHE A 283 7.41 -7.07 9.88
N TYR A 284 8.04 -7.69 10.87
CA TYR A 284 7.65 -8.98 11.40
C TYR A 284 7.50 -8.92 12.92
N LYS A 285 6.35 -9.36 13.44
CA LYS A 285 6.11 -9.54 14.88
C LYS A 285 6.60 -10.92 15.29
N GLY A 286 7.47 -11.01 16.29
CA GLY A 286 8.01 -12.27 16.78
C GLY A 286 9.43 -12.59 16.28
N ASN A 287 9.89 -13.82 16.47
CA ASN A 287 11.24 -14.22 16.10
C ASN A 287 11.30 -14.63 14.60
N PRO A 288 12.09 -13.92 13.75
CA PRO A 288 12.21 -14.26 12.32
C PRO A 288 12.69 -15.69 12.03
N LYS A 289 13.39 -16.34 12.94
CA LYS A 289 13.81 -17.76 12.81
C LYS A 289 12.62 -18.70 12.75
N ASN A 290 11.45 -18.28 13.22
CA ASN A 290 10.22 -19.07 13.24
C ASN A 290 9.42 -18.98 11.93
N ILE A 291 9.76 -18.09 11.00
CA ILE A 291 9.01 -17.89 9.75
C ILE A 291 8.79 -19.21 9.01
N LYS A 292 9.84 -20.01 8.86
CA LYS A 292 9.78 -21.34 8.18
C LYS A 292 8.80 -22.33 8.81
N HIS A 293 8.39 -22.12 10.05
CA HIS A 293 7.44 -22.97 10.77
C HIS A 293 6.01 -22.41 10.76
N ASN A 294 5.86 -21.14 10.45
CA ASN A 294 4.58 -20.41 10.48
C ASN A 294 4.01 -20.11 9.09
N PHE A 295 4.79 -20.38 8.05
CA PHE A 295 4.39 -20.16 6.66
C PHE A 295 4.73 -21.39 5.82
N LYS A 296 3.82 -21.77 4.93
CA LYS A 296 4.07 -22.78 3.91
C LYS A 296 5.13 -22.30 2.93
N LYS A 297 5.86 -23.25 2.34
CA LYS A 297 6.71 -22.90 1.20
C LYS A 297 5.86 -22.36 0.06
N LEU A 298 6.26 -21.25 -0.52
CA LEU A 298 5.61 -20.69 -1.70
C LEU A 298 5.86 -21.54 -2.96
N LYS A 299 6.97 -22.29 -2.96
CA LYS A 299 7.31 -23.29 -3.96
C LYS A 299 7.35 -24.66 -3.28
N ASP A 300 6.64 -25.64 -3.83
CA ASP A 300 6.78 -27.02 -3.39
C ASP A 300 7.88 -27.69 -4.21
N ASP A 301 9.03 -27.97 -3.56
CA ASP A 301 10.18 -28.63 -4.18
C ASP A 301 9.89 -30.10 -4.53
N SER A 302 8.74 -30.65 -4.09
CA SER A 302 8.35 -32.05 -4.37
C SER A 302 8.03 -32.32 -5.84
N THR A 303 7.79 -31.30 -6.65
CA THR A 303 7.48 -31.41 -8.09
C THR A 303 8.71 -31.37 -9.01
N ASP A 304 9.90 -31.07 -8.48
CA ASP A 304 11.13 -30.97 -9.27
C ASP A 304 11.97 -32.27 -9.28
N MET A 305 11.46 -33.39 -8.70
CA MET A 305 12.17 -34.67 -8.60
C MET A 305 11.47 -35.84 -9.33
N GLU A 306 10.62 -35.56 -10.34
CA GLU A 306 10.13 -36.60 -11.27
C GLU A 306 10.64 -36.41 -12.69
#